data_d11de531d28e095ecc084db86ed7497d
#
_entry.id   d11de531d28e095ecc084db86ed7497d
#
_cell.length_a   1.000
_cell.length_b   1.000
_cell.length_c   1.000
_cell.angle_alpha   90.00
_cell.angle_beta   90.00
_cell.angle_gamma   90.00
#
_symmetry.space_group_name_H-M   'P 1'
#
loop_
_entity.id
_entity.type
_entity.pdbx_description
1 polymer ?
#
loop_
_entity_poly.entity_id
_entity_poly.type
_entity_poly.pdbx_seq_one_letter_code
_entity_poly.pdbx_strand_id
1 'polypeptide(L)'
;YELIEALPKDGHGYFFDDGGICKGLYDQTEKPKSLASLTSGHGDCWCENITVSPSGCSFDLHLKNKGSIRCQTLLLGEHNIQNILLASMVAGDLGLSLKQIAHGISELKPIKNRLELIPHPGSFTIINDAFNSNPIGAKAALKVLASFPKRRIIVTPGMVELGEKEAEYNREFG
;
A
#
# COMPACT_ATOMS: atom_id res chain seq x y z
N TYR A 1 2.84 -17.78 10.10
CA TYR A 1 4.20 -18.34 10.32
C TYR A 1 4.50 -19.45 9.33
N GLU A 2 3.51 -20.32 9.03
CA GLU A 2 3.62 -21.48 8.13
C GLU A 2 4.27 -21.19 6.77
N LEU A 3 3.93 -20.06 6.15
CA LEU A 3 4.51 -19.68 4.87
C LEU A 3 6.03 -19.44 4.95
N ILE A 4 6.52 -18.92 6.07
CA ILE A 4 7.93 -18.64 6.28
C ILE A 4 8.67 -19.95 6.56
N GLU A 5 8.06 -20.85 7.33
CA GLU A 5 8.63 -22.17 7.59
C GLU A 5 8.73 -23.01 6.31
N ALA A 6 7.73 -22.91 5.43
CA ALA A 6 7.69 -23.61 4.16
C ALA A 6 8.71 -23.09 3.11
N LEU A 7 9.31 -21.91 3.31
CA LEU A 7 10.36 -21.44 2.40
C LEU A 7 11.54 -22.42 2.38
N PRO A 8 12.14 -22.70 1.21
CA PRO A 8 13.38 -23.46 1.12
C PRO A 8 14.53 -22.74 1.87
N LYS A 9 15.64 -23.43 2.11
CA LYS A 9 16.78 -22.86 2.86
C LYS A 9 17.36 -21.60 2.22
N ASP A 10 17.33 -21.52 0.89
CA ASP A 10 17.75 -20.39 0.06
C ASP A 10 16.59 -19.45 -0.32
N GLY A 11 15.39 -19.71 0.19
CA GLY A 11 14.23 -18.86 -0.01
C GLY A 11 14.39 -17.49 0.68
N HIS A 12 13.88 -16.43 0.07
CA HIS A 12 13.96 -15.07 0.58
C HIS A 12 12.58 -14.54 0.99
N GLY A 13 12.48 -14.01 2.21
CA GLY A 13 11.27 -13.38 2.73
C GLY A 13 11.28 -11.86 2.55
N TYR A 14 10.21 -11.29 2.01
CA TYR A 14 10.03 -9.85 1.88
C TYR A 14 8.92 -9.39 2.82
N PHE A 15 9.26 -8.49 3.72
CA PHE A 15 8.38 -8.04 4.79
C PHE A 15 8.15 -6.55 4.70
N PHE A 16 7.00 -6.10 5.21
CA PHE A 16 6.71 -4.69 5.43
C PHE A 16 6.75 -4.38 6.93
N ASP A 17 7.37 -3.27 7.28
CA ASP A 17 7.37 -2.77 8.65
C ASP A 17 6.02 -2.11 8.95
N ASP A 18 5.11 -2.90 9.50
CA ASP A 18 3.79 -2.45 9.97
C ASP A 18 3.81 -2.04 11.46
N GLY A 19 4.97 -2.11 12.11
CA GLY A 19 5.12 -1.95 13.55
C GLY A 19 4.40 -3.04 14.36
N GLY A 20 3.96 -4.12 13.73
CA GLY A 20 3.13 -5.16 14.31
C GLY A 20 3.55 -6.57 13.91
N ILE A 21 2.60 -7.34 13.38
CA ILE A 21 2.78 -8.78 13.11
C ILE A 21 3.85 -9.02 12.04
N CYS A 22 3.82 -8.29 10.92
CA CYS A 22 4.80 -8.49 9.84
C CYS A 22 6.22 -8.16 10.29
N LYS A 23 6.40 -7.07 11.07
CA LYS A 23 7.69 -6.72 11.67
C LYS A 23 8.16 -7.79 12.66
N GLY A 24 7.26 -8.31 13.50
CA GLY A 24 7.57 -9.39 14.43
C GLY A 24 8.00 -10.69 13.72
N LEU A 25 7.34 -11.03 12.61
CA LEU A 25 7.73 -12.17 11.77
C LEU A 25 9.11 -11.94 11.11
N TYR A 26 9.37 -10.73 10.63
CA TYR A 26 10.70 -10.36 10.13
C TYR A 26 11.77 -10.60 11.18
N ASP A 27 11.57 -10.10 12.40
CA ASP A 27 12.56 -10.21 13.47
C ASP A 27 12.87 -11.67 13.86
N GLN A 28 11.86 -12.54 13.85
CA GLN A 28 11.97 -13.97 14.18
C GLN A 28 12.47 -14.85 13.04
N THR A 29 12.47 -14.35 11.81
CA THR A 29 12.89 -15.14 10.64
C THR A 29 14.42 -15.19 10.56
N GLU A 30 15.01 -16.40 10.53
CA GLU A 30 16.46 -16.60 10.35
C GLU A 30 16.86 -16.78 8.88
N LYS A 31 15.90 -17.02 7.98
CA LYS A 31 16.13 -17.14 6.53
C LYS A 31 16.49 -15.78 5.91
N PRO A 32 17.08 -15.78 4.71
CA PRO A 32 17.31 -14.53 3.97
C PRO A 32 16.04 -13.68 3.92
N LYS A 33 16.15 -12.41 4.25
CA LYS A 33 15.01 -11.53 4.41
C LYS A 33 15.33 -10.09 4.08
N SER A 34 14.34 -9.35 3.62
CA SER A 34 14.38 -7.91 3.38
C SER A 34 13.16 -7.21 3.97
N LEU A 35 13.33 -5.97 4.37
CA LEU A 35 12.31 -5.16 5.01
C LEU A 35 12.02 -3.90 4.20
N ALA A 36 10.74 -3.66 3.89
CA ALA A 36 10.27 -2.38 3.37
C ALA A 36 9.65 -1.54 4.49
N SER A 37 9.77 -0.22 4.40
CA SER A 37 9.19 0.71 5.37
C SER A 37 8.73 2.00 4.70
N LEU A 38 7.70 2.66 5.27
CA LEU A 38 7.38 4.06 4.92
C LEU A 38 8.28 5.05 5.67
N THR A 39 9.05 4.59 6.65
CA THR A 39 9.96 5.43 7.42
C THR A 39 11.26 5.64 6.67
N SER A 40 11.64 6.91 6.46
CA SER A 40 12.89 7.29 5.79
C SER A 40 14.11 6.61 6.42
N GLY A 41 14.96 6.03 5.56
CA GLY A 41 16.20 5.39 5.97
C GLY A 41 16.03 4.07 6.72
N HIS A 42 14.81 3.54 6.84
CA HIS A 42 14.53 2.29 7.56
C HIS A 42 14.27 1.12 6.63
N GLY A 43 15.00 0.01 6.83
CA GLY A 43 14.89 -1.21 6.02
C GLY A 43 15.80 -1.23 4.79
N ASP A 44 15.45 -2.09 3.85
CA ASP A 44 16.17 -2.29 2.59
C ASP A 44 15.49 -1.56 1.42
N CYS A 45 14.23 -1.21 1.61
CA CYS A 45 13.45 -0.37 0.70
C CYS A 45 12.57 0.60 1.50
N TRP A 46 12.62 1.88 1.17
CA TRP A 46 11.78 2.90 1.81
C TRP A 46 11.37 3.98 0.82
N CYS A 47 10.51 4.88 1.24
CA CYS A 47 10.14 6.03 0.44
C CYS A 47 10.14 7.33 1.25
N GLU A 48 10.33 8.42 0.51
CA GLU A 48 10.32 9.79 1.03
C GLU A 48 9.45 10.69 0.16
N ASN A 49 9.17 11.90 0.63
CA ASN A 49 8.45 12.93 -0.12
C ASN A 49 7.14 12.42 -0.75
N ILE A 50 6.38 11.63 0.04
CA ILE A 50 5.09 11.10 -0.39
C ILE A 50 4.12 12.25 -0.59
N THR A 51 3.49 12.30 -1.76
CA THR A 51 2.40 13.19 -2.08
C THR A 51 1.21 12.38 -2.58
N VAL A 52 0.08 12.51 -1.90
CA VAL A 52 -1.19 11.90 -2.30
C VAL A 52 -2.09 12.99 -2.89
N SER A 53 -2.61 12.75 -4.08
CA SER A 53 -3.50 13.66 -4.78
C SER A 53 -4.65 12.91 -5.44
N PRO A 54 -5.69 13.61 -5.92
CA PRO A 54 -6.75 12.99 -6.72
C PRO A 54 -6.28 12.29 -8.00
N SER A 55 -5.09 12.61 -8.49
CA SER A 55 -4.50 12.01 -9.69
C SER A 55 -3.52 10.86 -9.40
N GLY A 56 -3.41 10.41 -8.16
CA GLY A 56 -2.51 9.33 -7.76
C GLY A 56 -1.51 9.73 -6.69
N CYS A 57 -0.47 8.95 -6.55
CA CYS A 57 0.61 9.17 -5.60
C CYS A 57 1.94 9.42 -6.30
N SER A 58 2.79 10.23 -5.69
CA SER A 58 4.19 10.36 -6.07
C SER A 58 5.09 10.31 -4.84
N PHE A 59 6.27 9.72 -4.98
CA PHE A 59 7.22 9.52 -3.88
C PHE A 59 8.62 9.26 -4.42
N ASP A 60 9.63 9.43 -3.58
CA ASP A 60 10.99 9.04 -3.89
C ASP A 60 11.20 7.62 -3.35
N LEU A 61 11.36 6.65 -4.25
CA LEU A 61 11.68 5.26 -3.94
C LEU A 61 13.17 5.13 -3.68
N HIS A 62 13.53 4.52 -2.56
CA HIS A 62 14.91 4.18 -2.21
C HIS A 62 15.06 2.67 -2.11
N LEU A 63 16.04 2.12 -2.81
CA LEU A 63 16.49 0.73 -2.68
C LEU A 63 17.92 0.73 -2.18
N LYS A 64 18.16 0.06 -1.07
CA LYS A 64 19.50 -0.11 -0.49
C LYS A 64 20.48 -0.63 -1.53
N ASN A 65 21.65 -0.04 -1.61
CA ASN A 65 22.70 -0.35 -2.58
C ASN A 65 22.39 -0.08 -4.06
N LYS A 66 21.20 0.48 -4.39
CA LYS A 66 20.84 0.84 -5.78
C LYS A 66 20.59 2.34 -5.94
N GLY A 67 20.37 3.08 -4.85
CA GLY A 67 20.08 4.51 -4.86
C GLY A 67 18.59 4.82 -4.84
N SER A 68 18.21 5.97 -5.38
CA SER A 68 16.83 6.47 -5.34
C SER A 68 16.34 6.95 -6.69
N ILE A 69 15.01 6.97 -6.86
CA ILE A 69 14.34 7.48 -8.06
C ILE A 69 12.97 8.04 -7.71
N ARG A 70 12.57 9.14 -8.36
CA ARG A 70 11.20 9.66 -8.26
C ARG A 70 10.24 8.76 -9.01
N CYS A 71 9.17 8.35 -8.31
CA CYS A 71 8.10 7.50 -8.84
C CYS A 71 6.76 8.22 -8.82
N GLN A 72 5.90 7.87 -9.78
CA GLN A 72 4.52 8.31 -9.87
C GLN A 72 3.64 7.12 -10.22
N THR A 73 2.43 7.06 -9.63
CA THR A 73 1.46 6.01 -9.91
C THR A 73 0.03 6.57 -9.85
N LEU A 74 -0.88 5.98 -10.59
CA LEU A 74 -2.31 6.30 -10.53
C LEU A 74 -3.01 5.68 -9.30
N LEU A 75 -2.33 4.78 -8.58
CA LEU A 75 -2.89 4.14 -7.39
C LEU A 75 -3.01 5.15 -6.25
N LEU A 76 -4.16 5.13 -5.56
CA LEU A 76 -4.46 6.02 -4.45
C LEU A 76 -4.09 5.39 -3.11
N GLY A 77 -3.54 6.19 -2.21
CA GLY A 77 -3.33 5.85 -0.81
C GLY A 77 -1.98 5.20 -0.49
N GLU A 78 -1.54 5.42 0.74
CA GLU A 78 -0.25 4.95 1.26
C GLU A 78 -0.12 3.42 1.27
N HIS A 79 -1.23 2.68 1.46
CA HIS A 79 -1.22 1.22 1.44
C HIS A 79 -0.82 0.65 0.07
N ASN A 80 -1.11 1.36 -1.03
CA ASN A 80 -0.62 0.99 -2.34
C ASN A 80 0.89 1.27 -2.48
N ILE A 81 1.40 2.32 -1.83
CA ILE A 81 2.85 2.56 -1.77
C ILE A 81 3.54 1.41 -1.03
N GLN A 82 2.97 0.91 0.08
CA GLN A 82 3.49 -0.26 0.79
C GLN A 82 3.64 -1.48 -0.13
N ASN A 83 2.61 -1.79 -0.91
CA ASN A 83 2.64 -2.88 -1.89
C ASN A 83 3.69 -2.65 -2.98
N ILE A 84 3.82 -1.41 -3.45
CA ILE A 84 4.84 -1.02 -4.44
C ILE A 84 6.26 -1.20 -3.88
N LEU A 85 6.51 -0.82 -2.62
CA LEU A 85 7.82 -1.01 -2.00
C LEU A 85 8.21 -2.49 -1.93
N LEU A 86 7.28 -3.37 -1.53
CA LEU A 86 7.50 -4.82 -1.52
C LEU A 86 7.82 -5.36 -2.92
N ALA A 87 7.00 -5.01 -3.90
CA ALA A 87 7.23 -5.42 -5.29
C ALA A 87 8.55 -4.87 -5.85
N SER A 88 8.95 -3.66 -5.46
CA SER A 88 10.20 -3.04 -5.89
C SER A 88 11.44 -3.73 -5.32
N MET A 89 11.37 -4.24 -4.09
CA MET A 89 12.46 -5.05 -3.53
C MET A 89 12.66 -6.33 -4.35
N VAL A 90 11.57 -7.07 -4.60
CA VAL A 90 11.61 -8.29 -5.41
C VAL A 90 12.17 -7.99 -6.80
N ALA A 91 11.67 -6.95 -7.48
CA ALA A 91 12.14 -6.54 -8.80
C ALA A 91 13.63 -6.15 -8.78
N GLY A 92 14.06 -5.46 -7.73
CA GLY A 92 15.47 -5.11 -7.52
C GLY A 92 16.37 -6.32 -7.37
N ASP A 93 15.95 -7.32 -6.60
CA ASP A 93 16.71 -8.57 -6.40
C ASP A 93 16.73 -9.45 -7.65
N LEU A 94 15.68 -9.36 -8.49
CA LEU A 94 15.66 -9.98 -9.82
C LEU A 94 16.50 -9.23 -10.86
N GLY A 95 17.21 -8.17 -10.47
CA GLY A 95 18.18 -7.48 -11.32
C GLY A 95 17.61 -6.29 -12.10
N LEU A 96 16.36 -5.87 -11.89
CA LEU A 96 15.83 -4.69 -12.55
C LEU A 96 16.54 -3.43 -12.04
N SER A 97 16.79 -2.51 -12.96
CA SER A 97 17.28 -1.17 -12.64
C SER A 97 16.19 -0.31 -12.04
N LEU A 98 16.55 0.73 -11.28
CA LEU A 98 15.60 1.70 -10.74
C LEU A 98 14.71 2.33 -11.84
N LYS A 99 15.26 2.59 -13.03
CA LYS A 99 14.49 3.14 -14.16
C LYS A 99 13.40 2.17 -14.65
N GLN A 100 13.71 0.87 -14.73
CA GLN A 100 12.72 -0.14 -15.12
C GLN A 100 11.63 -0.30 -14.03
N ILE A 101 12.02 -0.28 -12.76
CA ILE A 101 11.09 -0.31 -11.63
C ILE A 101 10.17 0.92 -11.66
N ALA A 102 10.71 2.12 -11.78
CA ALA A 102 9.92 3.35 -11.85
C ALA A 102 8.98 3.39 -13.06
N HIS A 103 9.42 2.88 -14.21
CA HIS A 103 8.55 2.71 -15.37
C HIS A 103 7.42 1.73 -15.08
N GLY A 104 7.70 0.56 -14.53
CA GLY A 104 6.66 -0.40 -14.12
C GLY A 104 5.66 0.20 -13.13
N ILE A 105 6.12 1.00 -12.16
CA ILE A 105 5.25 1.71 -11.21
C ILE A 105 4.32 2.69 -11.94
N SER A 106 4.79 3.40 -12.95
CA SER A 106 3.98 4.35 -13.72
C SER A 106 2.90 3.69 -14.57
N GLU A 107 3.08 2.43 -14.95
CA GLU A 107 2.13 1.64 -15.73
C GLU A 107 1.07 0.93 -14.88
N LEU A 108 1.17 0.98 -13.54
CA LEU A 108 0.19 0.36 -12.66
C LEU A 108 -1.18 1.01 -12.83
N LYS A 109 -2.19 0.17 -12.99
CA LYS A 109 -3.59 0.59 -13.12
C LYS A 109 -4.37 0.25 -11.86
N PRO A 110 -5.32 1.11 -11.44
CA PRO A 110 -6.22 0.78 -10.34
C PRO A 110 -6.98 -0.52 -10.63
N ILE A 111 -7.13 -1.32 -9.59
CA ILE A 111 -7.97 -2.53 -9.66
C ILE A 111 -9.43 -2.10 -9.46
N LYS A 112 -10.33 -2.65 -10.25
CA LYS A 112 -11.76 -2.39 -10.14
C LYS A 112 -12.25 -2.58 -8.71
N ASN A 113 -13.05 -1.62 -8.23
CA ASN A 113 -13.61 -1.58 -6.87
C ASN A 113 -12.57 -1.50 -5.73
N ARG A 114 -11.33 -1.04 -6.02
CA ARG A 114 -10.30 -0.81 -5.00
C ARG A 114 -9.73 0.60 -5.12
N LEU A 115 -10.35 1.54 -4.43
CA LEU A 115 -10.07 2.98 -4.51
C LEU A 115 -9.98 3.47 -5.96
N GLU A 116 -10.81 2.91 -6.82
CA GLU A 116 -10.87 3.20 -8.24
C GLU A 116 -11.56 4.54 -8.47
N LEU A 117 -10.91 5.42 -9.23
CA LEU A 117 -11.55 6.64 -9.72
C LEU A 117 -12.46 6.30 -10.90
N ILE A 118 -13.76 6.49 -10.71
CA ILE A 118 -14.73 6.29 -11.80
C ILE A 118 -14.82 7.57 -12.64
N PRO A 119 -14.51 7.52 -13.95
CA PRO A 119 -14.72 8.66 -14.84
C PRO A 119 -16.19 9.10 -14.84
N HIS A 120 -16.42 10.38 -14.58
CA HIS A 120 -17.77 10.95 -14.56
C HIS A 120 -17.79 12.36 -15.19
N PRO A 121 -18.76 12.67 -16.06
CA PRO A 121 -18.82 13.95 -16.75
C PRO A 121 -19.27 15.13 -15.85
N GLY A 122 -19.71 14.87 -14.62
CA GLY A 122 -20.15 15.89 -13.67
C GLY A 122 -19.01 16.58 -12.93
N SER A 123 -19.36 17.55 -12.09
CA SER A 123 -18.39 18.34 -11.29
C SER A 123 -17.95 17.66 -9.99
N PHE A 124 -18.21 16.39 -9.82
CA PHE A 124 -17.85 15.58 -8.65
C PHE A 124 -16.95 14.40 -9.06
N THR A 125 -16.21 13.88 -8.10
CA THR A 125 -15.35 12.71 -8.25
C THR A 125 -15.99 11.52 -7.55
N ILE A 126 -15.99 10.36 -8.18
CA ILE A 126 -16.44 9.10 -7.60
C ILE A 126 -15.21 8.24 -7.32
N ILE A 127 -15.05 7.83 -6.07
CA ILE A 127 -14.06 6.83 -5.65
C ILE A 127 -14.84 5.56 -5.30
N ASN A 128 -14.58 4.48 -6.01
CA ASN A 128 -15.21 3.20 -5.79
C ASN A 128 -14.26 2.26 -5.03
N ASP A 129 -14.64 1.86 -3.83
CA ASP A 129 -13.92 0.93 -2.95
C ASP A 129 -14.85 -0.19 -2.45
N ALA A 130 -15.73 -0.68 -3.32
CA ALA A 130 -16.82 -1.57 -2.98
C ALA A 130 -16.48 -3.07 -3.03
N PHE A 131 -15.19 -3.45 -3.03
CA PHE A 131 -14.81 -4.87 -3.09
C PHE A 131 -14.99 -5.59 -1.74
N ASN A 132 -14.34 -5.08 -0.73
CA ASN A 132 -14.39 -5.61 0.65
C ASN A 132 -13.98 -4.51 1.62
N SER A 133 -14.57 -4.49 2.80
CA SER A 133 -14.24 -3.48 3.82
C SER A 133 -13.85 -4.16 5.13
N ASN A 134 -12.79 -3.64 5.73
CA ASN A 134 -12.35 -3.97 7.09
C ASN A 134 -11.91 -2.68 7.79
N PRO A 135 -11.75 -2.65 9.11
CA PRO A 135 -11.45 -1.42 9.86
C PRO A 135 -10.19 -0.69 9.38
N ILE A 136 -9.13 -1.43 9.00
CA ILE A 136 -7.88 -0.85 8.50
C ILE A 136 -8.07 -0.27 7.11
N GLY A 137 -8.72 -1.01 6.20
CA GLY A 137 -9.02 -0.57 4.84
C GLY A 137 -9.96 0.64 4.82
N ALA A 138 -11.02 0.61 5.64
CA ALA A 138 -11.95 1.74 5.79
C ALA A 138 -11.22 3.02 6.24
N LYS A 139 -10.33 2.91 7.22
CA LYS A 139 -9.50 4.02 7.70
C LYS A 139 -8.54 4.56 6.61
N ALA A 140 -7.97 3.67 5.80
CA ALA A 140 -7.14 4.06 4.67
C ALA A 140 -7.96 4.78 3.57
N ALA A 141 -9.17 4.28 3.26
CA ALA A 141 -10.07 4.92 2.30
C ALA A 141 -10.52 6.32 2.77
N LEU A 142 -10.78 6.50 4.08
CA LEU A 142 -11.09 7.80 4.66
C LEU A 142 -9.92 8.79 4.52
N LYS A 143 -8.68 8.34 4.74
CA LYS A 143 -7.48 9.18 4.51
C LYS A 143 -7.38 9.63 3.06
N VAL A 144 -7.64 8.72 2.10
CA VAL A 144 -7.67 9.07 0.68
C VAL A 144 -8.77 10.09 0.41
N LEU A 145 -10.00 9.86 0.88
CA LEU A 145 -11.12 10.80 0.72
C LEU A 145 -10.77 12.18 1.32
N ALA A 146 -10.06 12.21 2.45
CA ALA A 146 -9.64 13.45 3.10
C ALA A 146 -8.68 14.29 2.25
N SER A 147 -7.92 13.69 1.35
CA SER A 147 -7.02 14.41 0.44
C SER A 147 -7.75 15.15 -0.70
N PHE A 148 -9.04 14.84 -0.92
CA PHE A 148 -9.83 15.52 -1.94
C PHE A 148 -10.40 16.83 -1.37
N PRO A 149 -10.35 17.94 -2.15
CA PRO A 149 -10.91 19.22 -1.76
C PRO A 149 -12.46 19.18 -1.77
N LYS A 150 -13.08 20.19 -1.17
CA LYS A 150 -14.53 20.42 -1.16
C LYS A 150 -15.31 19.43 -0.26
N ARG A 151 -16.64 19.37 -0.48
CA ARG A 151 -17.54 18.49 0.26
C ARG A 151 -17.27 17.03 -0.08
N ARG A 152 -17.14 16.19 0.96
CA ARG A 152 -16.94 14.76 0.87
C ARG A 152 -18.19 14.02 1.35
N ILE A 153 -18.57 12.99 0.61
CA ILE A 153 -19.76 12.19 0.90
C ILE A 153 -19.32 10.72 0.87
N ILE A 154 -19.75 9.96 1.85
CA ILE A 154 -19.53 8.52 1.94
C ILE A 154 -20.87 7.84 1.75
N VAL A 155 -20.90 6.81 0.91
CA VAL A 155 -22.05 5.91 0.74
C VAL A 155 -21.54 4.51 1.03
N THR A 156 -22.00 3.89 2.09
CA THR A 156 -21.52 2.58 2.54
C THR A 156 -22.65 1.79 3.19
N PRO A 157 -22.68 0.46 3.03
CA PRO A 157 -23.55 -0.41 3.82
C PRO A 157 -22.95 -0.69 5.23
N GLY A 158 -21.77 -0.17 5.54
CA GLY A 158 -20.98 -0.53 6.71
C GLY A 158 -19.98 -1.64 6.42
N MET A 159 -19.34 -2.13 7.48
CA MET A 159 -18.44 -3.27 7.45
C MET A 159 -19.17 -4.50 7.97
N VAL A 160 -18.99 -5.64 7.29
CA VAL A 160 -19.59 -6.93 7.64
C VAL A 160 -18.50 -7.96 7.96
N GLU A 161 -18.90 -9.12 8.48
CA GLU A 161 -17.98 -10.24 8.79
C GLU A 161 -16.92 -9.92 9.87
N LEU A 162 -17.23 -9.02 10.80
CA LEU A 162 -16.36 -8.63 11.91
C LEU A 162 -16.70 -9.35 13.23
N GLY A 163 -17.63 -10.32 13.19
CA GLY A 163 -18.07 -11.09 14.34
C GLY A 163 -18.66 -10.19 15.44
N GLU A 164 -18.34 -10.48 16.70
CA GLU A 164 -18.89 -9.75 17.85
C GLU A 164 -18.52 -8.26 17.88
N LYS A 165 -17.48 -7.86 17.18
CA LYS A 165 -17.00 -6.46 17.12
C LYS A 165 -17.60 -5.63 15.98
N GLU A 166 -18.48 -6.21 15.18
CA GLU A 166 -19.06 -5.53 14.00
C GLU A 166 -19.76 -4.22 14.36
N ALA A 167 -20.59 -4.24 15.41
CA ALA A 167 -21.30 -3.05 15.85
C ALA A 167 -20.36 -1.95 16.42
N GLU A 168 -19.28 -2.35 17.09
CA GLU A 168 -18.27 -1.45 17.63
C GLU A 168 -17.53 -0.73 16.50
N TYR A 169 -16.96 -1.48 15.56
CA TYR A 169 -16.21 -0.93 14.43
C TYR A 169 -17.07 -0.07 13.49
N ASN A 170 -18.32 -0.45 13.25
CA ASN A 170 -19.22 0.39 12.46
C ASN A 170 -19.60 1.69 13.17
N ARG A 171 -19.68 1.69 14.50
CA ARG A 171 -19.90 2.92 15.30
C ARG A 171 -18.68 3.84 15.28
N GLU A 172 -17.47 3.28 15.33
CA GLU A 172 -16.24 4.07 15.21
C GLU A 172 -16.04 4.67 13.81
N PHE A 173 -16.57 3.98 12.79
CA PHE A 173 -16.49 4.42 11.40
C PHE A 173 -17.44 5.60 11.09
N GLY A 174 -18.64 5.66 11.69
CA GLY A 174 -19.68 6.69 11.47
C GLY A 174 -19.61 7.82 12.45
#